data_811434ae2bcc796c615b12f053a995d0
#
_entry.id   811434ae2bcc796c615b12f053a995d0
#
_cell.length_a   1.000
_cell.length_b   1.000
_cell.length_c   1.000
_cell.angle_alpha   90.00
_cell.angle_beta   90.00
_cell.angle_gamma   90.00
#
_symmetry.space_group_name_H-M   'P 1'
#
loop_
_entity.id
_entity.type
_entity.pdbx_description
1 polymer ?
#
loop_
_entity_poly.entity_id
_entity_poly.type
_entity_poly.pdbx_seq_one_letter_code
_entity_poly.pdbx_strand_id
1 'polypeptide(L)'
;MKWDTQRQRVSSGQSRVATVERQNVLHAVMRALLSGEITQGQALKKLRIEVLGLKQDEYAKLVDVSRKTLSEVENDKGNYTADIINKIFKPFGLETGLVPIAKKIINSLLS
;
A
#
# COMPACT_ATOMS: atom_id res chain seq x y z
N MET A 1 -4.73 6.41 11.44
CA MET A 1 -4.35 7.49 11.26
C MET A 1 -5.28 8.42 10.77
N LYS A 2 -5.24 9.62 11.06
CA LYS A 2 -6.15 10.41 10.80
C LYS A 2 -5.70 11.23 9.87
N TRP A 3 -5.76 11.23 8.87
CA TRP A 3 -5.41 12.02 7.92
C TRP A 3 -5.64 13.34 8.21
N ASP A 4 -5.56 13.95 8.86
CA ASP A 4 -5.79 15.18 9.16
C ASP A 4 -6.74 15.71 9.42
N THR A 5 -7.24 15.71 9.69
CA THR A 5 -8.33 16.12 9.92
C THR A 5 -8.37 17.30 10.54
N GLN A 6 -7.81 17.70 11.21
CA GLN A 6 -8.02 18.69 11.88
C GLN A 6 -7.49 19.75 11.40
N ARG A 7 -6.79 20.07 10.96
CA ARG A 7 -6.36 21.07 10.63
C ARG A 7 -6.93 21.61 9.73
N GLN A 8 -7.55 21.52 9.31
CA GLN A 8 -8.06 21.93 8.51
C GLN A 8 -8.86 22.74 8.41
N ARG A 9 -8.82 23.57 8.05
CA ARG A 9 -9.65 24.37 7.86
C ARG A 9 -10.10 24.32 6.58
N VAL A 10 -9.78 23.63 5.80
CA VAL A 10 -10.21 23.47 4.58
C VAL A 10 -11.54 23.09 4.62
N SER A 11 -12.33 23.19 3.72
CA SER A 11 -13.70 22.80 3.79
C SER A 11 -13.75 21.32 4.03
N SER A 12 -14.67 20.91 4.84
CA SER A 12 -14.76 19.50 5.16
C SER A 12 -15.13 18.68 3.94
N GLY A 13 -15.84 19.24 2.98
CA GLY A 13 -16.15 18.51 1.75
C GLY A 13 -14.92 18.14 0.98
N GLN A 14 -13.97 19.07 0.89
CA GLN A 14 -12.76 18.79 0.22
C GLN A 14 -11.94 17.72 0.89
N SER A 15 -11.84 17.75 2.21
CA SER A 15 -11.15 16.75 2.95
C SER A 15 -11.77 15.40 2.75
N ARG A 16 -13.09 15.36 2.74
CA ARG A 16 -13.80 14.12 2.58
C ARG A 16 -13.56 13.50 1.21
N VAL A 17 -13.54 14.33 0.17
CA VAL A 17 -13.30 13.85 -1.18
C VAL A 17 -11.91 13.24 -1.28
N ALA A 18 -10.90 13.91 -0.73
CA ALA A 18 -9.55 13.40 -0.77
C ALA A 18 -9.44 12.08 -0.04
N THR A 19 -10.13 11.94 1.10
CA THR A 19 -10.11 10.70 1.86
C THR A 19 -10.77 9.56 1.09
N VAL A 20 -11.90 9.84 0.46
CA VAL A 20 -12.60 8.84 -0.33
C VAL A 20 -11.73 8.39 -1.50
N GLU A 21 -11.06 9.33 -2.14
CA GLU A 21 -10.18 8.98 -3.26
C GLU A 21 -9.01 8.12 -2.81
N ARG A 22 -8.43 8.42 -1.65
CA ARG A 22 -7.35 7.61 -1.13
C ARG A 22 -7.82 6.19 -0.83
N GLN A 23 -9.01 6.06 -0.26
CA GLN A 23 -9.56 4.74 0.02
C GLN A 23 -9.85 3.97 -1.25
N ASN A 24 -10.33 4.66 -2.28
CA ASN A 24 -10.59 4.01 -3.56
C ASN A 24 -9.31 3.48 -4.17
N VAL A 25 -8.22 4.25 -4.10
CA VAL A 25 -6.93 3.81 -4.60
C VAL A 25 -6.45 2.60 -3.79
N LEU A 26 -6.55 2.68 -2.48
CA LEU A 26 -6.13 1.58 -1.61
C LEU A 26 -6.88 0.29 -1.95
N HIS A 27 -8.19 0.38 -2.08
CA HIS A 27 -9.00 -0.81 -2.40
C HIS A 27 -8.71 -1.34 -3.80
N ALA A 28 -8.47 -0.46 -4.75
CA ALA A 28 -8.13 -0.89 -6.11
C ALA A 28 -6.78 -1.62 -6.12
N VAL A 29 -5.81 -1.12 -5.36
CA VAL A 29 -4.50 -1.76 -5.27
C VAL A 29 -4.62 -3.12 -4.58
N MET A 30 -5.40 -3.20 -3.51
CA MET A 30 -5.62 -4.47 -2.82
C MET A 30 -6.23 -5.50 -3.76
N ARG A 31 -7.21 -5.08 -4.54
CA ARG A 31 -7.87 -5.96 -5.48
C ARG A 31 -6.89 -6.43 -6.56
N ALA A 32 -6.09 -5.53 -7.07
CA ALA A 32 -5.09 -5.86 -8.09
C ALA A 32 -4.01 -6.80 -7.56
N LEU A 33 -3.63 -6.63 -6.30
CA LEU A 33 -2.67 -7.53 -5.66
C LEU A 33 -3.24 -8.93 -5.54
N LEU A 34 -4.48 -9.04 -5.06
CA LEU A 34 -5.10 -10.35 -4.89
C LEU A 34 -5.28 -11.07 -6.22
N SER A 35 -5.64 -10.35 -7.27
CA SER A 35 -5.83 -10.96 -8.57
C SER A 35 -4.53 -11.15 -9.34
N GLY A 36 -3.43 -10.66 -8.81
CA GLY A 36 -2.13 -10.84 -9.45
C GLY A 36 -1.87 -9.93 -10.63
N GLU A 37 -2.63 -8.84 -10.74
CA GLU A 37 -2.44 -7.89 -11.85
C GLU A 37 -1.22 -7.04 -11.68
N ILE A 38 -0.80 -6.82 -10.44
CA ILE A 38 0.40 -6.04 -10.16
C ILE A 38 1.28 -6.80 -9.19
N THR A 39 2.56 -6.45 -9.17
CA THR A 39 3.49 -7.06 -8.24
C THR A 39 3.42 -6.36 -6.90
N GLN A 40 4.03 -6.99 -5.90
CA GLN A 40 4.11 -6.43 -4.57
C GLN A 40 4.83 -5.07 -4.60
N GLY A 41 5.93 -4.99 -5.36
CA GLY A 41 6.68 -3.74 -5.46
C GLY A 41 5.90 -2.64 -6.15
N GLN A 42 5.18 -2.98 -7.21
CA GLN A 42 4.34 -2.01 -7.90
C GLN A 42 3.25 -1.49 -6.98
N ALA A 43 2.66 -2.38 -6.19
CA ALA A 43 1.63 -2.00 -5.25
C ALA A 43 2.18 -1.04 -4.21
N LEU A 44 3.34 -1.35 -3.66
CA LEU A 44 3.94 -0.52 -2.63
C LEU A 44 4.22 0.90 -3.14
N LYS A 45 4.79 0.98 -4.32
CA LYS A 45 5.11 2.28 -4.91
C LYS A 45 3.85 3.10 -5.13
N LYS A 46 2.82 2.47 -5.65
CA LYS A 46 1.56 3.17 -5.91
C LYS A 46 0.91 3.65 -4.61
N LEU A 47 0.91 2.80 -3.59
CA LEU A 47 0.34 3.17 -2.30
C LEU A 47 1.12 4.31 -1.65
N ARG A 48 2.45 4.23 -1.69
CA ARG A 48 3.28 5.27 -1.11
C ARG A 48 3.02 6.62 -1.76
N ILE A 49 2.97 6.64 -3.08
CA ILE A 49 2.82 7.87 -3.82
C ILE A 49 1.38 8.39 -3.80
N GLU A 50 0.42 7.53 -4.10
CA GLU A 50 -0.96 7.97 -4.30
C GLU A 50 -1.79 8.05 -3.04
N VAL A 51 -1.48 7.24 -2.04
CA VAL A 51 -2.25 7.29 -0.79
C VAL A 51 -1.59 8.23 0.21
N LEU A 52 -0.28 8.11 0.38
CA LEU A 52 0.43 8.91 1.37
C LEU A 52 1.16 10.13 0.82
N GLY A 53 1.52 10.11 -0.45
CA GLY A 53 2.24 11.23 -1.06
C GLY A 53 3.64 11.42 -0.49
N LEU A 54 4.29 10.33 -0.08
CA LEU A 54 5.61 10.42 0.55
C LEU A 54 6.71 9.99 -0.40
N LYS A 55 7.88 10.60 -0.22
CA LYS A 55 9.07 10.17 -0.94
C LYS A 55 9.63 8.93 -0.29
N GLN A 56 10.53 8.25 -1.00
CA GLN A 56 11.09 7.00 -0.48
C GLN A 56 11.77 7.16 0.86
N ASP A 57 12.60 8.19 1.03
CA ASP A 57 13.31 8.35 2.28
C ASP A 57 12.35 8.68 3.43
N GLU A 58 11.28 9.41 3.15
CA GLU A 58 10.28 9.71 4.16
C GLU A 58 9.54 8.44 4.59
N TYR A 59 9.14 7.64 3.62
CA TYR A 59 8.42 6.42 3.92
C TYR A 59 9.31 5.38 4.59
N ALA A 60 10.57 5.29 4.16
CA ALA A 60 11.53 4.38 4.79
C ALA A 60 11.67 4.69 6.28
N LYS A 61 11.74 5.96 6.63
CA LYS A 61 11.80 6.36 8.04
C LYS A 61 10.53 5.99 8.77
N LEU A 62 9.40 6.20 8.13
CA LEU A 62 8.11 5.90 8.75
C LEU A 62 8.01 4.43 9.13
N VAL A 63 8.45 3.53 8.27
CA VAL A 63 8.35 2.10 8.51
C VAL A 63 9.65 1.49 9.05
N ASP A 64 10.62 2.35 9.36
CA ASP A 64 11.86 1.92 9.99
C ASP A 64 12.64 0.89 9.20
N VAL A 65 12.87 1.17 7.95
CA VAL A 65 13.78 0.38 7.12
C VAL A 65 14.70 1.35 6.38
N SER A 66 15.77 0.86 5.80
CA SER A 66 16.65 1.71 5.04
C SER A 66 16.00 2.07 3.72
N ARG A 67 16.40 3.19 3.14
CA ARG A 67 15.90 3.58 1.83
C ARG A 67 16.27 2.54 0.78
N LYS A 68 17.44 1.94 0.92
CA LYS A 68 17.87 0.89 -0.01
C LYS A 68 16.91 -0.29 0.05
N THR A 69 16.54 -0.72 1.26
CA THR A 69 15.60 -1.82 1.42
C THR A 69 14.27 -1.48 0.75
N LEU A 70 13.76 -0.29 1.02
CA LEU A 70 12.49 0.14 0.44
C LEU A 70 12.57 0.16 -1.09
N SER A 71 13.65 0.70 -1.63
CA SER A 71 13.82 0.79 -3.06
C SER A 71 13.87 -0.60 -3.71
N GLU A 72 14.56 -1.53 -3.08
CA GLU A 72 14.63 -2.89 -3.59
C GLU A 72 13.28 -3.56 -3.58
N VAL A 73 12.51 -3.39 -2.51
CA VAL A 73 11.18 -3.97 -2.45
C VAL A 73 10.27 -3.36 -3.52
N GLU A 74 10.35 -2.06 -3.72
CA GLU A 74 9.53 -1.40 -4.76
C GLU A 74 9.90 -1.85 -6.17
N ASN A 75 11.12 -2.30 -6.36
CA ASN A 75 11.56 -2.79 -7.66
C ASN A 75 11.52 -4.30 -7.78
N ASP A 76 10.87 -4.96 -6.84
CA ASP A 76 10.72 -6.41 -6.80
C ASP A 76 12.08 -7.12 -6.79
N LYS A 77 13.04 -6.52 -6.09
CA LYS A 77 14.37 -7.07 -5.96
C LYS A 77 14.64 -7.46 -4.52
N GLY A 78 15.68 -8.23 -4.32
CA GLY A 78 16.05 -8.66 -2.98
C GLY A 78 15.18 -9.82 -2.53
N ASN A 79 15.51 -10.32 -1.34
CA ASN A 79 14.81 -11.47 -0.84
C ASN A 79 14.56 -11.20 0.62
N TYR A 80 13.51 -10.52 0.92
CA TYR A 80 13.23 -10.08 2.27
C TYR A 80 12.25 -10.99 2.99
N THR A 81 12.41 -11.08 4.30
CA THR A 81 11.55 -11.96 5.10
C THR A 81 10.14 -11.41 5.16
N ALA A 82 9.20 -12.29 5.52
CA ALA A 82 7.82 -11.86 5.71
C ALA A 82 7.72 -10.76 6.77
N ASP A 83 8.55 -10.82 7.81
CA ASP A 83 8.51 -9.81 8.86
C ASP A 83 8.83 -8.43 8.31
N ILE A 84 9.82 -8.33 7.44
CA ILE A 84 10.19 -7.05 6.85
C ILE A 84 9.11 -6.56 5.91
N ILE A 85 8.56 -7.45 5.09
CA ILE A 85 7.49 -7.09 4.17
C ILE A 85 6.25 -6.62 4.94
N ASN A 86 5.90 -7.32 6.01
CA ASN A 86 4.76 -6.94 6.84
C ASN A 86 4.98 -5.57 7.48
N LYS A 87 6.19 -5.29 7.90
CA LYS A 87 6.53 -4.00 8.49
C LYS A 87 6.32 -2.88 7.49
N ILE A 88 6.76 -3.10 6.24
CA ILE A 88 6.65 -2.10 5.20
C ILE A 88 5.20 -1.86 4.78
N PHE A 89 4.37 -2.90 4.78
CA PHE A 89 3.00 -2.78 4.33
C PHE A 89 1.99 -2.48 5.45
N LYS A 90 2.44 -2.50 6.70
CA LYS A 90 1.55 -2.28 7.83
C LYS A 90 0.74 -0.98 7.77
N PRO A 91 1.32 0.14 7.33
CA PRO A 91 0.54 1.38 7.28
C PRO A 91 -0.70 1.30 6.38
N PHE A 92 -0.72 0.34 5.45
CA PHE A 92 -1.85 0.18 4.55
C PHE A 92 -2.76 -0.96 4.99
N GLY A 93 -2.48 -1.56 6.14
CA GLY A 93 -3.31 -2.66 6.64
C GLY A 93 -3.13 -3.97 5.88
N LEU A 94 -1.96 -4.15 5.28
CA LEU A 94 -1.66 -5.35 4.50
C LEU A 94 -0.58 -6.18 5.17
N GLU A 95 -0.65 -7.48 4.96
CA GLU A 95 0.39 -8.39 5.45
C GLU A 95 0.51 -9.55 4.48
N THR A 96 1.61 -10.29 4.56
CA THR A 96 1.81 -11.47 3.73
C THR A 96 0.92 -12.60 4.25
N GLY A 97 0.45 -13.44 3.35
CA GLY A 97 -0.40 -14.56 3.73
C GLY A 97 -0.54 -15.53 2.59
N LEU A 98 -1.20 -16.64 2.87
CA LEU A 98 -1.40 -17.67 1.87
C LEU A 98 -2.61 -17.36 1.03
N VAL A 99 -2.46 -17.52 -0.28
CA VAL A 99 -3.57 -17.34 -1.21
C VAL A 99 -3.54 -18.50 -2.20
N PRO A 100 -4.68 -18.83 -2.81
CA PRO A 100 -4.69 -19.85 -3.85
C PRO A 100 -3.78 -19.45 -4.99
N ILE A 101 -3.05 -20.40 -5.53
CA ILE A 101 -2.16 -20.15 -6.66
C ILE A 101 -2.98 -19.80 -7.90
N ALA A 102 -4.09 -20.50 -8.12
CA ALA A 102 -4.90 -20.27 -9.31
C ALA A 102 -5.74 -19.01 -9.15
N LYS A 103 -5.48 -18.02 -9.99
CA LYS A 103 -6.20 -16.77 -9.92
C LYS A 103 -7.68 -16.89 -10.18
N LYS A 104 -8.06 -17.88 -10.96
CA LYS A 104 -9.45 -18.19 -11.20
C LYS A 104 -10.18 -18.46 -9.87
N ILE A 105 -9.54 -19.16 -8.95
CA ILE A 105 -10.14 -19.46 -7.66
C ILE A 105 -10.27 -18.20 -6.85
N ILE A 106 -9.24 -17.35 -6.85
CA ILE A 106 -9.29 -16.10 -6.12
C ILE A 106 -10.45 -15.24 -6.63
N ASN A 107 -10.54 -15.11 -7.93
CA ASN A 107 -11.59 -14.30 -8.53
C ASN A 107 -12.99 -14.82 -8.21
N SER A 108 -13.13 -16.13 -8.19
CA SER A 108 -14.39 -16.76 -7.85
C SER A 108 -14.78 -16.46 -6.39
N LEU A 109 -13.81 -16.50 -5.49
CA LEU A 109 -14.07 -16.25 -4.08
C LEU A 109 -14.40 -14.78 -3.81
N LEU A 110 -13.87 -13.88 -4.61
CA LEU A 110 -14.07 -12.47 -4.41
C LEU A 110 -15.33 -11.90 -5.08
N SER A 111 -15.94 -12.63 -5.96
CA SER A 111 -17.12 -12.12 -6.68
C SER A 111 -18.45 -12.34 -5.96
#